data_4f0ce6298ffc574b53fc2c83691dcb0e
#
_entry.id   4f0ce6298ffc574b53fc2c83691dcb0e
#
_cell.length_a   1.000
_cell.length_b   1.000
_cell.length_c   1.000
_cell.angle_alpha   90.00
_cell.angle_beta   90.00
_cell.angle_gamma   90.00
#
_symmetry.space_group_name_H-M   'P 1'
#
loop_
_entity.id
_entity.type
_entity.pdbx_description
1 polymer ?
#
loop_
_entity_poly.entity_id
_entity_poly.type
_entity_poly.pdbx_seq_one_letter_code
_entity_poly.pdbx_strand_id
1 'polypeptide(L)'
;MEISWIGVLLAFVAGMVVAMAWYLKGAIADAWEGLTGITPEKNKPVRTRNLILLAVSNAATTVGLAFAVGLTSAATGNDSVWMAVVVGVVAWLTLSASTLLQHNSFEQKPLKLTTINTGYQLALFLAITLVLGLF
;
A
#
# COMPACT_ATOMS: atom_id res chain seq x y z
N MET A 1 5.31 -11.12 -21.60
CA MET A 1 4.60 -10.31 -20.61
C MET A 1 4.60 -8.86 -21.08
N GLU A 2 3.44 -8.31 -21.25
CA GLU A 2 3.29 -6.89 -21.54
C GLU A 2 2.75 -6.15 -20.31
N ILE A 3 3.30 -4.98 -20.05
CA ILE A 3 2.84 -4.14 -18.93
C ILE A 3 2.15 -2.91 -19.54
N SER A 4 0.91 -2.69 -19.12
CA SER A 4 0.18 -1.45 -19.46
C SER A 4 0.70 -0.32 -18.57
N TRP A 5 1.54 0.55 -19.11
CA TRP A 5 2.09 1.67 -18.34
C TRP A 5 1.03 2.73 -17.98
N ILE A 6 -0.04 2.82 -18.79
CA ILE A 6 -1.21 3.62 -18.42
C ILE A 6 -1.90 3.01 -17.19
N GLY A 7 -2.06 1.68 -17.18
CA GLY A 7 -2.58 0.97 -16.02
C GLY A 7 -1.72 1.17 -14.77
N VAL A 8 -0.39 1.15 -14.93
CA VAL A 8 0.56 1.42 -13.83
C VAL A 8 0.37 2.84 -13.28
N LEU A 9 0.27 3.83 -14.17
CA LEU A 9 0.04 5.21 -13.75
C LEU A 9 -1.28 5.37 -12.98
N LEU A 10 -2.35 4.80 -13.51
CA LEU A 10 -3.67 4.85 -12.87
C LEU A 10 -3.68 4.10 -11.53
N ALA A 11 -2.99 2.96 -11.45
CA ALA A 11 -2.83 2.20 -10.22
C ALA A 11 -2.04 3.00 -9.16
N PHE A 12 -0.99 3.68 -9.58
CA PHE A 12 -0.23 4.58 -8.71
C PHE A 12 -1.13 5.70 -8.15
N VAL A 13 -1.92 6.33 -9.01
CA VAL A 13 -2.86 7.39 -8.57
C VAL A 13 -3.88 6.82 -7.59
N ALA A 14 -4.44 5.64 -7.87
CA ALA A 14 -5.36 4.97 -6.94
C ALA A 14 -4.70 4.70 -5.59
N GLY A 15 -3.46 4.25 -5.58
CA GLY A 15 -2.69 4.06 -4.36
C GLY A 15 -2.47 5.34 -3.57
N MET A 16 -2.17 6.44 -4.25
CA MET A 16 -2.02 7.75 -3.60
C MET A 16 -3.34 8.23 -3.00
N VAL A 17 -4.46 8.00 -3.67
CA VAL A 17 -5.79 8.32 -3.14
C VAL A 17 -6.08 7.53 -1.87
N VAL A 18 -5.78 6.22 -1.86
CA VAL A 18 -5.93 5.38 -0.66
C VAL A 18 -5.07 5.92 0.49
N ALA A 19 -3.81 6.25 0.22
CA ALA A 19 -2.89 6.78 1.22
C ALA A 19 -3.43 8.07 1.86
N MET A 20 -3.92 8.97 1.05
CA MET A 20 -4.49 10.23 1.53
C MET A 20 -5.78 10.00 2.32
N ALA A 21 -6.67 9.15 1.81
CA ALA A 21 -7.96 8.87 2.43
C ALA A 21 -7.84 8.13 3.76
N TRP A 22 -6.90 7.18 3.87
CA TRP A 22 -6.74 6.36 5.08
C TRP A 22 -6.37 7.19 6.31
N TYR A 23 -5.50 8.16 6.12
CA TYR A 23 -5.00 9.01 7.19
C TYR A 23 -5.65 10.39 7.22
N LEU A 24 -6.81 10.55 6.55
CA LEU A 24 -7.63 11.75 6.68
C LEU A 24 -8.23 11.84 8.08
N LYS A 25 -8.60 13.06 8.43
CA LYS A 25 -9.25 13.38 9.71
C LYS A 25 -10.45 12.45 9.96
N GLY A 26 -10.41 11.72 11.07
CA GLY A 26 -11.45 10.75 11.43
C GLY A 26 -10.93 9.76 12.48
N ALA A 27 -11.70 8.70 12.73
CA ALA A 27 -11.41 7.74 13.80
C ALA A 27 -10.05 7.03 13.64
N ILE A 28 -9.68 6.64 12.41
CA ILE A 28 -8.40 5.96 12.15
C ILE A 28 -7.24 6.95 12.35
N ALA A 29 -7.36 8.15 11.80
CA ALA A 29 -6.34 9.18 11.95
C ALA A 29 -6.16 9.57 13.42
N ASP A 30 -7.24 9.72 14.17
CA ASP A 30 -7.20 10.04 15.60
C ASP A 30 -6.53 8.92 16.40
N ALA A 31 -6.86 7.66 16.11
CA ALA A 31 -6.23 6.51 16.75
C ALA A 31 -4.73 6.44 16.44
N TRP A 32 -4.35 6.65 15.20
CA TRP A 32 -2.96 6.67 14.76
C TRP A 32 -2.17 7.78 15.45
N GLU A 33 -2.74 9.00 15.49
CA GLU A 33 -2.14 10.15 16.15
C GLU A 33 -1.93 9.88 17.64
N GLY A 34 -2.93 9.30 18.32
CA GLY A 34 -2.83 8.91 19.73
C GLY A 34 -1.75 7.88 20.00
N LEU A 35 -1.58 6.92 19.08
CA LEU A 35 -0.60 5.83 19.22
C LEU A 35 0.83 6.26 18.88
N THR A 36 1.01 7.20 17.95
CA THR A 36 2.33 7.65 17.50
C THR A 36 2.79 8.93 18.19
N GLY A 37 1.87 9.74 18.69
CA GLY A 37 2.14 11.08 19.20
C GLY A 37 2.48 12.08 18.11
N ILE A 38 2.28 11.74 16.84
CA ILE A 38 2.57 12.61 15.70
C ILE A 38 1.32 13.44 15.39
N THR A 39 1.38 14.72 15.73
CA THR A 39 0.30 15.69 15.46
C THR A 39 0.52 16.37 14.12
N PRO A 40 -0.50 17.06 13.55
CA PRO A 40 -0.30 17.87 12.35
C PRO A 40 0.81 18.89 12.49
N GLU A 41 0.98 19.47 13.68
CA GLU A 41 2.02 20.46 13.97
C GLU A 41 3.41 19.82 13.91
N LYS A 42 3.58 18.61 14.47
CA LYS A 42 4.85 17.86 14.41
C LYS A 42 5.19 17.40 12.99
N ASN A 43 4.17 17.07 12.20
CA ASN A 43 4.36 16.67 10.82
C ASN A 43 4.74 17.82 9.89
N LYS A 44 4.32 19.04 10.21
CA LYS A 44 4.48 20.21 9.34
C LYS A 44 5.91 20.44 8.82
N PRO A 45 6.98 20.36 9.67
CA PRO A 45 8.36 20.58 9.19
C PRO A 45 8.87 19.53 8.21
N VAL A 46 8.32 18.32 8.26
CA VAL A 46 8.76 17.16 7.45
C VAL A 46 7.74 16.73 6.40
N ARG A 47 6.65 17.48 6.26
CA ARG A 47 5.52 17.13 5.39
C ARG A 47 5.94 16.89 3.95
N THR A 48 6.69 17.81 3.36
CA THR A 48 7.13 17.69 1.95
C THR A 48 8.01 16.48 1.77
N ARG A 49 8.98 16.26 2.66
CA ARG A 49 9.84 15.07 2.64
C ARG A 49 9.00 13.80 2.70
N ASN A 50 8.05 13.72 3.62
CA ASN A 50 7.24 12.53 3.82
C ASN A 50 6.30 12.26 2.63
N LEU A 51 5.78 13.30 1.99
CA LEU A 51 4.97 13.14 0.77
C LEU A 51 5.81 12.62 -0.40
N ILE A 52 7.05 13.09 -0.55
CA ILE A 52 7.97 12.59 -1.57
C ILE A 52 8.30 11.11 -1.30
N LEU A 53 8.63 10.76 -0.07
CA LEU A 53 8.93 9.37 0.31
C LEU A 53 7.72 8.46 0.09
N LEU A 54 6.52 8.94 0.40
CA LEU A 54 5.28 8.22 0.13
C LEU A 54 5.09 7.97 -1.36
N ALA A 55 5.28 8.98 -2.19
CA ALA A 55 5.14 8.86 -3.65
C ALA A 55 6.17 7.87 -4.22
N VAL A 56 7.43 7.95 -3.78
CA VAL A 56 8.50 7.04 -4.21
C VAL A 56 8.19 5.60 -3.79
N SER A 57 7.77 5.40 -2.54
CA SER A 57 7.40 4.07 -2.03
C SER A 57 6.23 3.47 -2.80
N ASN A 58 5.19 4.27 -3.02
CA ASN A 58 4.01 3.80 -3.73
C ASN A 58 4.30 3.52 -5.20
N ALA A 59 5.17 4.31 -5.82
CA ALA A 59 5.62 4.05 -7.20
C ALA A 59 6.36 2.71 -7.27
N ALA A 60 7.28 2.45 -6.35
CA ALA A 60 8.00 1.18 -6.30
C ALA A 60 7.05 0.00 -6.06
N THR A 61 6.11 0.13 -5.14
CA THR A 61 5.11 -0.90 -4.87
C THR A 61 4.23 -1.17 -6.10
N THR A 62 3.79 -0.11 -6.78
CA THR A 62 2.93 -0.24 -7.96
C THR A 62 3.66 -0.96 -9.09
N VAL A 63 4.89 -0.57 -9.39
CA VAL A 63 5.70 -1.23 -10.42
C VAL A 63 5.97 -2.70 -10.05
N GLY A 64 6.33 -2.97 -8.81
CA GLY A 64 6.55 -4.34 -8.32
C GLY A 64 5.30 -5.22 -8.45
N LEU A 65 4.14 -4.69 -8.09
CA LEU A 65 2.88 -5.40 -8.23
C LEU A 65 2.49 -5.59 -9.70
N ALA A 66 2.79 -4.62 -10.57
CA ALA A 66 2.55 -4.76 -12.01
C ALA A 66 3.37 -5.92 -12.58
N PHE A 67 4.63 -6.04 -12.21
CA PHE A 67 5.46 -7.19 -12.59
C PHE A 67 4.91 -8.50 -12.02
N ALA A 68 4.54 -8.53 -10.75
CA ALA A 68 4.00 -9.73 -10.12
C ALA A 68 2.71 -10.20 -10.79
N VAL A 69 1.79 -9.29 -11.07
CA VAL A 69 0.54 -9.60 -11.78
C VAL A 69 0.84 -10.08 -13.20
N GLY A 70 1.72 -9.39 -13.92
CA GLY A 70 2.11 -9.75 -15.29
C GLY A 70 2.78 -11.11 -15.37
N LEU A 71 3.70 -11.40 -14.46
CA LEU A 71 4.39 -12.71 -14.41
C LEU A 71 3.42 -13.83 -14.07
N THR A 72 2.50 -13.59 -13.13
CA THR A 72 1.47 -14.58 -12.77
C THR A 72 0.55 -14.86 -13.95
N SER A 73 0.10 -13.82 -14.65
CA SER A 73 -0.71 -13.96 -15.87
C SER A 73 0.02 -14.77 -16.93
N ALA A 74 1.30 -14.48 -17.17
CA ALA A 74 2.12 -15.22 -18.15
C ALA A 74 2.32 -16.68 -17.74
N ALA A 75 2.53 -16.94 -16.45
CA ALA A 75 2.78 -18.30 -15.96
C ALA A 75 1.52 -19.18 -15.91
N THR A 76 0.37 -18.59 -15.59
CA THR A 76 -0.90 -19.33 -15.39
C THR A 76 -1.85 -19.26 -16.57
N GLY A 77 -1.64 -18.33 -17.51
CA GLY A 77 -2.60 -18.03 -18.57
C GLY A 77 -3.86 -17.34 -18.07
N ASN A 78 -3.89 -16.91 -16.81
CA ASN A 78 -5.06 -16.27 -16.18
C ASN A 78 -4.75 -14.80 -15.95
N ASP A 79 -5.39 -13.93 -16.74
CA ASP A 79 -5.28 -12.48 -16.68
C ASP A 79 -6.52 -11.81 -16.06
N SER A 80 -7.32 -12.57 -15.31
CA SER A 80 -8.53 -12.04 -14.68
C SER A 80 -8.19 -11.01 -13.58
N VAL A 81 -9.13 -10.11 -13.35
CA VAL A 81 -9.05 -9.15 -12.22
C VAL A 81 -8.93 -9.90 -10.90
N TRP A 82 -9.65 -11.01 -10.77
CA TRP A 82 -9.59 -11.84 -9.57
C TRP A 82 -8.17 -12.37 -9.30
N MET A 83 -7.47 -12.82 -10.34
CA MET A 83 -6.08 -13.28 -10.18
C MET A 83 -5.16 -12.14 -9.74
N ALA A 84 -5.34 -10.94 -10.30
CA ALA A 84 -4.58 -9.77 -9.87
C ALA A 84 -4.81 -9.45 -8.38
N VAL A 85 -6.05 -9.52 -7.93
CA VAL A 85 -6.39 -9.30 -6.52
C VAL A 85 -5.75 -10.37 -5.62
N VAL A 86 -5.76 -11.63 -6.03
CA VAL A 86 -5.09 -12.71 -5.29
C VAL A 86 -3.60 -12.44 -5.17
N VAL A 87 -2.95 -12.02 -6.25
CA VAL A 87 -1.52 -11.60 -6.20
C VAL A 87 -1.32 -10.49 -5.18
N GLY A 88 -2.19 -9.49 -5.17
CA GLY A 88 -2.12 -8.39 -4.20
C GLY A 88 -2.24 -8.86 -2.76
N VAL A 89 -3.20 -9.72 -2.46
CA VAL A 89 -3.39 -10.25 -1.11
C VAL A 89 -2.19 -11.10 -0.66
N VAL A 90 -1.69 -11.97 -1.53
CA VAL A 90 -0.51 -12.81 -1.21
C VAL A 90 0.72 -11.94 -0.99
N ALA A 91 0.97 -10.96 -1.86
CA ALA A 91 2.10 -10.05 -1.70
C ALA A 91 1.99 -9.23 -0.41
N TRP A 92 0.79 -8.71 -0.12
CA TRP A 92 0.55 -7.98 1.13
C TRP A 92 0.85 -8.85 2.35
N LEU A 93 0.28 -10.04 2.42
CA LEU A 93 0.42 -10.93 3.58
C LEU A 93 1.88 -11.33 3.81
N THR A 94 2.57 -11.71 2.74
CA THR A 94 3.91 -12.32 2.83
C THR A 94 5.05 -11.32 2.89
N LEU A 95 4.89 -10.14 2.29
CA LEU A 95 5.96 -9.16 2.13
C LEU A 95 5.73 -7.87 2.91
N SER A 96 4.49 -7.45 3.09
CA SER A 96 4.16 -6.19 3.77
C SER A 96 3.73 -6.43 5.22
N ALA A 97 2.65 -7.17 5.43
CA ALA A 97 2.12 -7.42 6.76
C ALA A 97 3.12 -8.15 7.65
N SER A 98 3.79 -9.17 7.12
CA SER A 98 4.81 -9.92 7.85
C SER A 98 5.99 -9.03 8.27
N THR A 99 6.44 -8.16 7.38
CA THR A 99 7.54 -7.23 7.65
C THR A 99 7.17 -6.20 8.72
N LEU A 100 6.00 -5.59 8.60
CA LEU A 100 5.51 -4.62 9.59
C LEU A 100 5.31 -5.26 10.96
N LEU A 101 4.74 -6.47 11.00
CA LEU A 101 4.54 -7.20 12.25
C LEU A 101 5.87 -7.47 12.94
N GLN A 102 6.86 -7.94 12.19
CA GLN A 102 8.20 -8.23 12.72
C GLN A 102 8.86 -6.97 13.28
N HIS A 103 9.00 -5.93 12.47
CA HIS A 103 9.69 -4.70 12.87
C HIS A 103 8.98 -3.99 14.02
N ASN A 104 7.66 -3.82 13.93
CA ASN A 104 6.90 -3.14 14.97
C ASN A 104 6.93 -3.90 16.29
N SER A 105 6.93 -5.23 16.25
CA SER A 105 7.02 -6.06 17.45
C SER A 105 8.38 -5.91 18.15
N PHE A 106 9.48 -5.97 17.39
CA PHE A 106 10.82 -5.76 17.96
C PHE A 106 11.01 -4.33 18.48
N GLU A 107 10.43 -3.34 17.84
CA GLU A 107 10.45 -1.95 18.29
C GLU A 107 9.45 -1.67 19.42
N GLN A 108 8.74 -2.71 19.88
CA GLN A 108 7.77 -2.63 20.97
C GLN A 108 6.64 -1.63 20.72
N LYS A 109 6.26 -1.45 19.45
CA LYS A 109 5.11 -0.64 19.09
C LYS A 109 3.80 -1.35 19.42
N PRO A 110 2.74 -0.61 19.77
CA PRO A 110 1.44 -1.22 20.08
C PRO A 110 0.91 -2.03 18.89
N LEU A 111 0.34 -3.20 19.17
CA LEU A 111 -0.26 -4.06 18.15
C LEU A 111 -1.38 -3.35 17.38
N LYS A 112 -2.12 -2.47 18.05
CA LYS A 112 -3.15 -1.65 17.41
C LYS A 112 -2.58 -0.77 16.30
N LEU A 113 -1.40 -0.17 16.51
CA LEU A 113 -0.71 0.62 15.48
C LEU A 113 -0.31 -0.26 14.29
N THR A 114 0.23 -1.45 14.55
CA THR A 114 0.56 -2.42 13.50
C THR A 114 -0.69 -2.79 12.70
N THR A 115 -1.82 -3.01 13.34
CA THR A 115 -3.09 -3.32 12.69
C THR A 115 -3.55 -2.18 11.78
N ILE A 116 -3.45 -0.93 12.23
CA ILE A 116 -3.81 0.24 11.43
C ILE A 116 -2.93 0.32 10.18
N ASN A 117 -1.63 0.17 10.34
CA ASN A 117 -0.68 0.31 9.23
C ASN A 117 -0.73 -0.87 8.27
N THR A 118 -0.90 -2.10 8.75
CA THR A 118 -1.07 -3.27 7.87
C THR A 118 -2.41 -3.24 7.13
N GLY A 119 -3.46 -2.76 7.78
CA GLY A 119 -4.77 -2.53 7.13
C GLY A 119 -4.67 -1.49 6.02
N TYR A 120 -3.94 -0.41 6.23
CA TYR A 120 -3.65 0.57 5.18
C TYR A 120 -2.94 -0.09 4.01
N GLN A 121 -1.90 -0.87 4.26
CA GLN A 121 -1.16 -1.57 3.20
C GLN A 121 -2.05 -2.55 2.44
N LEU A 122 -2.96 -3.24 3.11
CA LEU A 122 -3.93 -4.11 2.44
C LEU A 122 -4.83 -3.32 1.48
N ALA A 123 -5.40 -2.22 1.95
CA ALA A 123 -6.24 -1.35 1.11
C ALA A 123 -5.46 -0.81 -0.09
N LEU A 124 -4.21 -0.41 0.13
CA LEU A 124 -3.30 0.05 -0.90
C LEU A 124 -3.04 -1.03 -1.97
N PHE A 125 -2.66 -2.23 -1.54
CA PHE A 125 -2.36 -3.33 -2.45
C PHE A 125 -3.61 -3.76 -3.23
N LEU A 126 -4.77 -3.81 -2.57
CA LEU A 126 -6.03 -4.13 -3.24
C LEU A 126 -6.42 -3.09 -4.29
N ALA A 127 -6.30 -1.81 -3.98
CA ALA A 127 -6.61 -0.74 -4.93
C ALA A 127 -5.68 -0.80 -6.15
N ILE A 128 -4.38 -0.97 -5.91
CA ILE A 128 -3.38 -1.05 -6.99
C ILE A 128 -3.65 -2.27 -7.89
N THR A 129 -3.80 -3.45 -7.31
CA THR A 129 -3.97 -4.68 -8.10
C THR A 129 -5.33 -4.75 -8.78
N LEU A 130 -6.38 -4.17 -8.19
CA LEU A 130 -7.67 -4.05 -8.84
C LEU A 130 -7.55 -3.21 -10.13
N VAL A 131 -6.91 -2.06 -10.06
CA VAL A 131 -6.68 -1.21 -11.25
C VAL A 131 -5.80 -1.91 -12.27
N LEU A 132 -4.69 -2.53 -11.84
CA LEU A 132 -3.82 -3.29 -12.73
C LEU A 132 -4.55 -4.44 -13.43
N GLY A 133 -5.46 -5.11 -12.74
CA GLY A 133 -6.26 -6.19 -13.32
C GLY A 133 -7.27 -5.71 -14.36
N LEU A 134 -7.70 -4.44 -14.29
CA LEU A 134 -8.63 -3.84 -15.25
C LEU A 134 -7.93 -3.37 -16.54
N PHE A 135 -6.65 -3.19 -16.50
CA PHE A 135 -5.83 -2.73 -17.62
C PHE A 135 -4.78 -3.75 -17.99
#